data_a8dccff36ab7f2ca9556df4f280b377b
#
_entry.id   a8dccff36ab7f2ca9556df4f280b377b
#
_cell.length_a   1.000
_cell.length_b   1.000
_cell.length_c   1.000
_cell.angle_alpha   90.00
_cell.angle_beta   90.00
_cell.angle_gamma   90.00
#
_symmetry.space_group_name_H-M   'P 1'
#
loop_
_entity.id
_entity.type
_entity.pdbx_description
1 polymer ?
#
loop_
_entity_poly.entity_id
_entity_poly.type
_entity_poly.pdbx_seq_one_letter_code
_entity_poly.pdbx_strand_id
1 'polypeptide(L)'
;LINISGNQLIGKSSQFMSFIKIIGILIFAIGALWAVGFSLEGLIPKAIKNTDYSATSYIGALALSILAYKGFTTITNSGGEITEPQKNVGLSIIISLLICTVVYFLVAFAVNSSLTISEIIQAKDYSLAEAARPAFGDFGLHFTVAIAIIATISGVIASIFAVSRMTAMLTDMELIPHSHLGMSGRIQKHMLVYVVFIAIILTIFFDLSRIASIGAIFYLVMDIIIHWGVYKYLRKEVKANGTIVLTAMVLDFIVLAAFLWIKASSDLLVLIVSASVMLLVFAGEKWFLSRADKSTQK
;
A
#
# COMPACT_ATOMS: atom_id res chain seq x y z
N LEU A 1 -10.71 13.50 -13.32
CA LEU A 1 -12.11 13.81 -13.56
C LEU A 1 -13.02 13.12 -12.55
N ILE A 2 -12.98 11.80 -12.36
CA ILE A 2 -13.87 11.07 -11.43
C ILE A 2 -13.78 11.63 -10.00
N ASN A 3 -12.59 11.92 -9.49
CA ASN A 3 -12.38 12.47 -8.16
C ASN A 3 -12.88 13.92 -7.97
N ILE A 4 -13.26 14.60 -9.06
CA ILE A 4 -13.85 15.94 -9.03
C ILE A 4 -15.39 15.86 -9.10
N SER A 5 -15.94 14.77 -9.61
CA SER A 5 -17.38 14.61 -9.94
C SER A 5 -18.28 14.30 -8.73
N GLY A 6 -17.72 14.10 -7.55
CA GLY A 6 -18.45 13.97 -6.29
C GLY A 6 -18.37 12.58 -5.63
N ASN A 7 -18.58 12.55 -4.31
CA ASN A 7 -18.37 11.37 -3.46
C ASN A 7 -19.26 10.17 -3.82
N GLN A 8 -20.51 10.41 -4.27
CA GLN A 8 -21.42 9.32 -4.64
C GLN A 8 -20.96 8.56 -5.88
N LEU A 9 -20.45 9.28 -6.91
CA LEU A 9 -19.94 8.65 -8.12
C LEU A 9 -18.67 7.85 -7.83
N ILE A 10 -17.79 8.39 -6.99
CA ILE A 10 -16.57 7.69 -6.54
C ILE A 10 -16.94 6.42 -5.80
N GLY A 11 -17.88 6.47 -4.86
CA GLY A 11 -18.32 5.31 -4.08
C GLY A 11 -18.90 4.20 -4.96
N LYS A 12 -19.83 4.51 -5.84
CA LYS A 12 -20.45 3.54 -6.75
C LYS A 12 -19.44 2.93 -7.74
N SER A 13 -18.61 3.78 -8.33
CA SER A 13 -17.56 3.31 -9.26
C SER A 13 -16.54 2.43 -8.55
N SER A 14 -16.13 2.79 -7.33
CA SER A 14 -15.19 2.02 -6.53
C SER A 14 -15.75 0.65 -6.12
N GLN A 15 -17.02 0.58 -5.71
CA GLN A 15 -17.68 -0.69 -5.40
C GLN A 15 -17.75 -1.61 -6.63
N PHE A 16 -18.22 -1.10 -7.76
CA PHE A 16 -18.32 -1.86 -8.98
C PHE A 16 -16.96 -2.39 -9.47
N MET A 17 -15.96 -1.52 -9.51
CA MET A 17 -14.59 -1.91 -9.88
C MET A 17 -13.98 -2.90 -8.89
N SER A 18 -14.27 -2.76 -7.58
CA SER A 18 -13.79 -3.69 -6.55
C SER A 18 -14.37 -5.08 -6.72
N PHE A 19 -15.65 -5.18 -7.07
CA PHE A 19 -16.31 -6.45 -7.35
C PHE A 19 -15.70 -7.13 -8.58
N ILE A 20 -15.53 -6.40 -9.68
CA ILE A 20 -14.90 -6.92 -10.91
C ILE A 20 -13.49 -7.44 -10.66
N LYS A 21 -12.65 -6.67 -9.95
CA LYS A 21 -11.25 -7.09 -9.71
C LYS A 21 -11.16 -8.31 -8.79
N ILE A 22 -11.97 -8.40 -7.74
CA ILE A 22 -11.96 -9.57 -6.85
C ILE A 22 -12.40 -10.82 -7.62
N ILE A 23 -13.51 -10.75 -8.35
CA ILE A 23 -13.98 -11.88 -9.16
C ILE A 23 -12.96 -12.23 -10.25
N GLY A 24 -12.42 -11.25 -10.95
CA GLY A 24 -11.42 -11.48 -12.00
C GLY A 24 -10.16 -12.16 -11.47
N ILE A 25 -9.66 -11.73 -10.31
CA ILE A 25 -8.49 -12.36 -9.67
C ILE A 25 -8.81 -13.79 -9.20
N LEU A 26 -10.03 -14.03 -8.67
CA LEU A 26 -10.44 -15.38 -8.27
C LEU A 26 -10.62 -16.30 -9.46
N ILE A 27 -11.20 -15.85 -10.57
CA ILE A 27 -11.30 -16.62 -11.82
C ILE A 27 -9.91 -17.00 -12.32
N PHE A 28 -8.97 -16.04 -12.33
CA PHE A 28 -7.58 -16.31 -12.68
C PHE A 28 -6.97 -17.39 -11.76
N ALA A 29 -7.04 -17.19 -10.45
CA ALA A 29 -6.38 -18.07 -9.49
C ALA A 29 -6.95 -19.51 -9.55
N ILE A 30 -8.27 -19.65 -9.57
CA ILE A 30 -8.95 -20.94 -9.66
C ILE A 30 -8.69 -21.61 -10.99
N GLY A 31 -8.74 -20.88 -12.10
CA GLY A 31 -8.50 -21.41 -13.43
C GLY A 31 -7.06 -21.84 -13.63
N ALA A 32 -6.08 -21.08 -13.15
CA ALA A 32 -4.67 -21.45 -13.20
C ALA A 32 -4.39 -22.72 -12.37
N LEU A 33 -4.98 -22.82 -11.17
CA LEU A 33 -4.87 -24.02 -10.34
C LEU A 33 -5.56 -25.23 -10.96
N TRP A 34 -6.69 -25.04 -11.63
CA TRP A 34 -7.37 -26.12 -12.33
C TRP A 34 -6.52 -26.66 -13.48
N ALA A 35 -5.89 -25.79 -14.26
CA ALA A 35 -5.04 -26.19 -15.37
C ALA A 35 -3.85 -27.09 -14.94
N VAL A 36 -3.34 -26.92 -13.72
CA VAL A 36 -2.28 -27.76 -13.14
C VAL A 36 -2.84 -28.91 -12.26
N GLY A 37 -4.17 -29.18 -12.33
CA GLY A 37 -4.81 -30.28 -11.60
C GLY A 37 -4.84 -30.12 -10.08
N PHE A 38 -4.83 -28.89 -9.55
CA PHE A 38 -4.74 -28.59 -8.12
C PHE A 38 -3.56 -29.27 -7.42
N SER A 39 -2.45 -29.46 -8.14
CA SER A 39 -1.26 -30.09 -7.59
C SER A 39 -0.71 -29.26 -6.43
N LEU A 40 -0.53 -29.89 -5.27
CA LEU A 40 0.10 -29.25 -4.10
C LEU A 40 1.62 -29.03 -4.28
N GLU A 41 2.22 -29.54 -5.35
CA GLU A 41 3.64 -29.29 -5.67
C GLU A 41 3.94 -27.81 -5.82
N GLY A 42 2.96 -26.99 -6.26
CA GLY A 42 3.10 -25.55 -6.32
C GLY A 42 3.17 -24.84 -4.97
N LEU A 43 2.89 -25.51 -3.85
CA LEU A 43 3.12 -24.97 -2.50
C LEU A 43 4.60 -24.99 -2.12
N ILE A 44 5.39 -25.88 -2.73
CA ILE A 44 6.83 -25.97 -2.50
C ILE A 44 7.51 -25.28 -3.68
N PRO A 45 8.21 -24.14 -3.46
CA PRO A 45 8.97 -23.50 -4.53
C PRO A 45 9.91 -24.52 -5.18
N LYS A 46 9.83 -24.68 -6.50
CA LYS A 46 10.80 -25.52 -7.23
C LYS A 46 12.16 -24.89 -7.00
N ALA A 47 12.96 -25.50 -6.14
CA ALA A 47 14.26 -25.00 -5.77
C ALA A 47 15.09 -24.75 -7.03
N ILE A 48 15.52 -23.52 -7.24
CA ILE A 48 16.53 -23.22 -8.25
C ILE A 48 17.82 -23.82 -7.69
N LYS A 49 18.37 -24.80 -8.38
CA LYS A 49 19.74 -25.28 -8.11
C LYS A 49 20.66 -24.07 -8.13
N ASN A 50 21.35 -23.80 -7.02
CA ASN A 50 22.32 -22.70 -6.82
C ASN A 50 21.75 -21.32 -6.43
N THR A 51 20.58 -21.22 -5.85
CA THR A 51 20.16 -19.96 -5.23
C THR A 51 20.45 -20.02 -3.73
N ASP A 52 21.38 -19.21 -3.25
CA ASP A 52 21.58 -18.99 -1.83
C ASP A 52 20.34 -18.24 -1.27
N TYR A 53 19.44 -18.98 -0.66
CA TYR A 53 18.33 -18.42 0.10
C TYR A 53 18.88 -17.79 1.36
N SER A 54 19.22 -16.50 1.27
CA SER A 54 19.68 -15.78 2.46
C SER A 54 18.48 -15.34 3.30
N ALA A 55 18.65 -15.35 4.62
CA ALA A 55 17.64 -14.82 5.53
C ALA A 55 17.27 -13.35 5.20
N THR A 56 18.23 -12.58 4.68
CA THR A 56 18.04 -11.21 4.24
C THR A 56 17.06 -11.10 3.06
N SER A 57 17.12 -12.02 2.08
CA SER A 57 16.18 -12.03 0.96
C SER A 57 14.75 -12.30 1.40
N TYR A 58 14.55 -13.18 2.38
CA TYR A 58 13.25 -13.44 3.00
C TYR A 58 12.69 -12.20 3.70
N ILE A 59 13.51 -11.50 4.46
CA ILE A 59 13.09 -10.29 5.17
C ILE A 59 12.78 -9.16 4.18
N GLY A 60 13.54 -9.05 3.10
CA GLY A 60 13.25 -8.12 2.00
C GLY A 60 11.88 -8.38 1.35
N ALA A 61 11.59 -9.64 1.05
CA ALA A 61 10.28 -10.04 0.53
C ALA A 61 9.15 -9.76 1.55
N LEU A 62 9.38 -10.00 2.84
CA LEU A 62 8.45 -9.71 3.92
C LEU A 62 8.11 -8.21 3.99
N ALA A 63 9.12 -7.34 3.92
CA ALA A 63 8.92 -5.89 3.94
C ALA A 63 8.04 -5.41 2.78
N LEU A 64 8.27 -5.92 1.57
CA LEU A 64 7.43 -5.61 0.41
C LEU A 64 6.03 -6.22 0.53
N SER A 65 5.91 -7.41 1.12
CA SER A 65 4.61 -8.04 1.37
C SER A 65 3.75 -7.24 2.35
N ILE A 66 4.36 -6.67 3.40
CA ILE A 66 3.66 -5.78 4.35
C ILE A 66 3.04 -4.60 3.60
N LEU A 67 3.75 -4.02 2.63
CA LEU A 67 3.22 -2.92 1.82
C LEU A 67 1.93 -3.31 1.08
N ALA A 68 1.81 -4.55 0.61
CA ALA A 68 0.63 -5.03 -0.10
C ALA A 68 -0.66 -5.02 0.77
N TYR A 69 -0.52 -5.04 2.10
CA TYR A 69 -1.64 -4.98 3.05
C TYR A 69 -2.02 -3.56 3.49
N LYS A 70 -1.25 -2.54 3.12
CA LYS A 70 -1.38 -1.15 3.63
C LYS A 70 -2.57 -0.35 3.08
N GLY A 71 -3.63 -0.99 2.59
CA GLY A 71 -4.88 -0.32 2.21
C GLY A 71 -5.81 0.01 3.39
N PHE A 72 -5.63 -0.59 4.55
CA PHE A 72 -6.56 -0.46 5.69
C PHE A 72 -6.60 0.95 6.32
N THR A 73 -5.56 1.75 6.16
CA THR A 73 -5.54 3.15 6.62
C THR A 73 -6.64 4.00 5.99
N THR A 74 -7.12 3.64 4.79
CA THR A 74 -8.29 4.28 4.16
C THR A 74 -9.56 4.04 4.98
N ILE A 75 -9.69 2.89 5.63
CA ILE A 75 -10.83 2.56 6.51
C ILE A 75 -10.80 3.45 7.75
N THR A 76 -9.63 3.63 8.38
CA THR A 76 -9.48 4.49 9.56
C THR A 76 -9.78 5.96 9.23
N ASN A 77 -9.34 6.45 8.08
CA ASN A 77 -9.60 7.82 7.63
C ASN A 77 -11.10 8.10 7.35
N SER A 78 -11.88 7.05 7.11
CA SER A 78 -13.33 7.12 6.91
C SER A 78 -14.13 6.82 8.19
N GLY A 79 -13.47 6.68 9.34
CA GLY A 79 -14.10 6.28 10.61
C GLY A 79 -15.28 7.14 11.03
N GLY A 80 -15.25 8.45 10.75
CA GLY A 80 -16.36 9.35 11.07
C GLY A 80 -17.63 9.15 10.24
N GLU A 81 -17.55 8.37 9.15
CA GLU A 81 -18.71 8.04 8.29
C GLU A 81 -19.24 6.61 8.56
N ILE A 82 -18.58 5.86 9.44
CA ILE A 82 -18.92 4.48 9.76
C ILE A 82 -19.85 4.44 10.99
N THR A 83 -20.92 3.70 10.92
CA THR A 83 -21.82 3.44 12.06
C THR A 83 -21.07 2.66 13.13
N GLU A 84 -21.17 3.06 14.41
CA GLU A 84 -20.43 2.46 15.53
C GLU A 84 -18.93 2.33 15.24
N PRO A 85 -18.20 3.44 14.98
CA PRO A 85 -16.84 3.38 14.46
C PRO A 85 -15.86 2.65 15.38
N GLN A 86 -16.03 2.75 16.68
CA GLN A 86 -15.18 2.09 17.68
C GLN A 86 -15.15 0.56 17.54
N LYS A 87 -16.25 -0.02 17.04
CA LYS A 87 -16.39 -1.47 16.82
C LYS A 87 -16.12 -1.84 15.36
N ASN A 88 -16.77 -1.13 14.44
CA ASN A 88 -16.85 -1.54 13.04
C ASN A 88 -15.58 -1.20 12.25
N VAL A 89 -14.81 -0.18 12.60
CA VAL A 89 -13.53 0.12 11.96
C VAL A 89 -12.55 -1.03 12.16
N GLY A 90 -12.33 -1.45 13.39
CA GLY A 90 -11.43 -2.57 13.71
C GLY A 90 -11.88 -3.88 13.05
N LEU A 91 -13.17 -4.19 13.11
CA LEU A 91 -13.73 -5.40 12.49
C LEU A 91 -13.56 -5.37 10.96
N SER A 92 -13.82 -4.23 10.33
CA SER A 92 -13.63 -4.06 8.87
C SER A 92 -12.19 -4.26 8.45
N ILE A 93 -11.23 -3.78 9.24
CA ILE A 93 -9.80 -3.99 9.00
C ILE A 93 -9.46 -5.48 9.05
N ILE A 94 -9.89 -6.18 10.11
CA ILE A 94 -9.61 -7.62 10.30
C ILE A 94 -10.20 -8.42 9.14
N ILE A 95 -11.48 -8.19 8.79
CA ILE A 95 -12.14 -8.89 7.68
C ILE A 95 -11.41 -8.62 6.36
N SER A 96 -11.05 -7.37 6.09
CA SER A 96 -10.33 -7.00 4.86
C SER A 96 -8.97 -7.69 4.78
N LEU A 97 -8.21 -7.73 5.87
CA LEU A 97 -6.91 -8.41 5.92
C LEU A 97 -7.05 -9.92 5.71
N LEU A 98 -8.07 -10.56 6.30
CA LEU A 98 -8.33 -11.98 6.09
C LEU A 98 -8.66 -12.29 4.62
N ILE A 99 -9.55 -11.50 4.00
CA ILE A 99 -9.91 -11.67 2.58
C ILE A 99 -8.66 -11.47 1.71
N CYS A 100 -7.88 -10.41 1.94
CA CYS A 100 -6.66 -10.16 1.19
C CYS A 100 -5.66 -11.31 1.35
N THR A 101 -5.48 -11.84 2.56
CA THR A 101 -4.57 -12.96 2.82
C THR A 101 -4.97 -14.19 2.02
N VAL A 102 -6.24 -14.55 2.02
CA VAL A 102 -6.74 -15.70 1.23
C VAL A 102 -6.52 -15.48 -0.26
N VAL A 103 -6.88 -14.30 -0.76
CA VAL A 103 -6.71 -13.98 -2.20
C VAL A 103 -5.23 -13.96 -2.60
N TYR A 104 -4.36 -13.36 -1.82
CA TYR A 104 -2.92 -13.30 -2.10
C TYR A 104 -2.28 -14.68 -2.07
N PHE A 105 -2.69 -15.52 -1.11
CA PHE A 105 -2.23 -16.91 -1.03
C PHE A 105 -2.64 -17.69 -2.28
N LEU A 106 -3.91 -17.60 -2.70
CA LEU A 106 -4.41 -18.26 -3.90
C LEU A 106 -3.67 -17.79 -5.15
N VAL A 107 -3.44 -16.49 -5.29
CA VAL A 107 -2.70 -15.91 -6.43
C VAL A 107 -1.25 -16.37 -6.43
N ALA A 108 -0.57 -16.29 -5.29
CA ALA A 108 0.83 -16.73 -5.17
C ALA A 108 0.97 -18.23 -5.49
N PHE A 109 0.04 -19.04 -5.00
CA PHE A 109 0.00 -20.47 -5.29
C PHE A 109 -0.25 -20.73 -6.77
N ALA A 110 -1.20 -20.02 -7.40
CA ALA A 110 -1.48 -20.16 -8.83
C ALA A 110 -0.28 -19.77 -9.70
N VAL A 111 0.40 -18.67 -9.41
CA VAL A 111 1.58 -18.22 -10.14
C VAL A 111 2.74 -19.23 -9.99
N ASN A 112 3.02 -19.65 -8.76
CA ASN A 112 4.11 -20.60 -8.49
C ASN A 112 3.87 -22.00 -9.07
N SER A 113 2.61 -22.40 -9.25
CA SER A 113 2.23 -23.65 -9.92
C SER A 113 2.37 -23.57 -11.44
N SER A 114 2.18 -22.38 -12.00
CA SER A 114 2.14 -22.16 -13.46
C SER A 114 3.48 -21.77 -14.07
N LEU A 115 4.34 -21.07 -13.31
CA LEU A 115 5.61 -20.50 -13.77
C LEU A 115 6.78 -20.96 -12.90
N THR A 116 7.96 -21.08 -13.53
CA THR A 116 9.23 -21.18 -12.81
C THR A 116 9.65 -19.82 -12.25
N ILE A 117 10.52 -19.83 -11.23
CA ILE A 117 11.04 -18.58 -10.65
C ILE A 117 11.76 -17.71 -11.70
N SER A 118 12.47 -18.33 -12.64
CA SER A 118 13.14 -17.62 -13.73
C SER A 118 12.14 -16.89 -14.64
N GLU A 119 11.01 -17.53 -14.96
CA GLU A 119 9.93 -16.93 -15.76
C GLU A 119 9.25 -15.80 -14.99
N ILE A 120 9.03 -15.96 -13.67
CA ILE A 120 8.48 -14.90 -12.82
C ILE A 120 9.41 -13.67 -12.80
N ILE A 121 10.72 -13.89 -12.64
CA ILE A 121 11.72 -12.81 -12.64
C ILE A 121 11.77 -12.12 -14.01
N GLN A 122 11.67 -12.86 -15.10
CA GLN A 122 11.67 -12.31 -16.45
C GLN A 122 10.39 -11.53 -16.76
N ALA A 123 9.24 -12.06 -16.34
CA ALA A 123 7.95 -11.42 -16.55
C ALA A 123 7.74 -10.17 -15.68
N LYS A 124 8.39 -10.08 -14.51
CA LYS A 124 8.30 -8.92 -13.60
C LYS A 124 6.85 -8.48 -13.36
N ASP A 125 6.51 -7.27 -13.82
CA ASP A 125 5.23 -6.61 -13.58
C ASP A 125 4.02 -7.28 -14.25
N TYR A 126 4.24 -8.18 -15.23
CA TYR A 126 3.18 -8.93 -15.92
C TYR A 126 3.17 -10.43 -15.60
N SER A 127 3.88 -10.87 -14.56
CA SER A 127 3.97 -12.28 -14.16
C SER A 127 2.60 -12.95 -13.96
N LEU A 128 1.61 -12.20 -13.45
CA LEU A 128 0.24 -12.69 -13.29
C LEU A 128 -0.42 -13.01 -14.64
N ALA A 129 -0.23 -12.15 -15.64
CA ALA A 129 -0.77 -12.36 -16.98
C ALA A 129 -0.08 -13.53 -17.68
N GLU A 130 1.23 -13.69 -17.50
CA GLU A 130 1.98 -14.82 -18.04
C GLU A 130 1.56 -16.13 -17.38
N ALA A 131 1.30 -16.14 -16.06
CA ALA A 131 0.80 -17.31 -15.35
C ALA A 131 -0.62 -17.75 -15.78
N ALA A 132 -1.40 -16.87 -16.41
CA ALA A 132 -2.70 -17.22 -16.98
C ALA A 132 -2.60 -17.98 -18.32
N ARG A 133 -1.46 -17.87 -19.02
CA ARG A 133 -1.29 -18.42 -20.37
C ARG A 133 -1.42 -19.95 -20.44
N PRO A 134 -0.83 -20.75 -19.52
CA PRO A 134 -1.01 -22.20 -19.51
C PRO A 134 -2.46 -22.65 -19.36
N ALA A 135 -3.27 -21.92 -18.60
CA ALA A 135 -4.65 -22.26 -18.32
C ALA A 135 -5.64 -21.84 -19.42
N PHE A 136 -5.45 -20.64 -19.99
CA PHE A 136 -6.43 -19.98 -20.84
C PHE A 136 -5.86 -19.53 -22.19
N GLY A 137 -4.59 -19.84 -22.50
CA GLY A 137 -3.93 -19.35 -23.71
C GLY A 137 -3.84 -17.84 -23.76
N ASP A 138 -3.84 -17.27 -24.98
CA ASP A 138 -3.78 -15.81 -25.17
C ASP A 138 -5.02 -15.08 -24.64
N PHE A 139 -6.18 -15.75 -24.57
CA PHE A 139 -7.36 -15.18 -23.93
C PHE A 139 -7.09 -14.90 -22.43
N GLY A 140 -6.42 -15.81 -21.73
CA GLY A 140 -6.08 -15.63 -20.32
C GLY A 140 -5.14 -14.45 -20.09
N LEU A 141 -4.16 -14.26 -20.98
CA LEU A 141 -3.27 -13.10 -20.93
C LEU A 141 -4.06 -11.79 -21.07
N HIS A 142 -4.89 -11.66 -22.12
CA HIS A 142 -5.68 -10.46 -22.35
C HIS A 142 -6.70 -10.19 -21.24
N PHE A 143 -7.37 -11.23 -20.74
CA PHE A 143 -8.30 -11.15 -19.63
C PHE A 143 -7.61 -10.63 -18.36
N THR A 144 -6.47 -11.21 -18.00
CA THR A 144 -5.72 -10.81 -16.80
C THR A 144 -5.20 -9.38 -16.91
N VAL A 145 -4.71 -8.99 -18.10
CA VAL A 145 -4.30 -7.59 -18.36
C VAL A 145 -5.49 -6.63 -18.21
N ALA A 146 -6.66 -6.98 -18.74
CA ALA A 146 -7.86 -6.14 -18.59
C ALA A 146 -8.25 -5.97 -17.10
N ILE A 147 -8.24 -7.05 -16.31
CA ILE A 147 -8.50 -6.99 -14.88
C ILE A 147 -7.43 -6.15 -14.16
N ALA A 148 -6.15 -6.29 -14.53
CA ALA A 148 -5.07 -5.48 -13.97
C ALA A 148 -5.26 -3.98 -14.27
N ILE A 149 -5.67 -3.61 -15.47
CA ILE A 149 -5.99 -2.21 -15.83
C ILE A 149 -7.13 -1.67 -14.95
N ILE A 150 -8.23 -2.41 -14.83
CA ILE A 150 -9.38 -2.02 -14.00
C ILE A 150 -8.94 -1.88 -12.53
N ALA A 151 -8.16 -2.83 -12.02
CA ALA A 151 -7.67 -2.82 -10.65
C ALA A 151 -6.75 -1.61 -10.39
N THR A 152 -5.86 -1.30 -11.31
CA THR A 152 -4.94 -0.16 -11.22
C THR A 152 -5.69 1.17 -11.25
N ILE A 153 -6.61 1.35 -12.21
CA ILE A 153 -7.46 2.56 -12.28
C ILE A 153 -8.26 2.74 -10.98
N SER A 154 -8.89 1.67 -10.50
CA SER A 154 -9.63 1.69 -9.23
C SER A 154 -8.73 2.06 -8.04
N GLY A 155 -7.54 1.49 -7.98
CA GLY A 155 -6.54 1.77 -6.93
C GLY A 155 -6.09 3.23 -6.96
N VAL A 156 -5.78 3.77 -8.12
CA VAL A 156 -5.38 5.19 -8.31
C VAL A 156 -6.49 6.13 -7.86
N ILE A 157 -7.74 5.88 -8.28
CA ILE A 157 -8.89 6.71 -7.89
C ILE A 157 -9.06 6.71 -6.37
N ALA A 158 -9.04 5.52 -5.74
CA ALA A 158 -9.22 5.38 -4.30
C ALA A 158 -8.07 6.01 -3.51
N SER A 159 -6.82 5.81 -3.93
CA SER A 159 -5.64 6.37 -3.24
C SER A 159 -5.60 7.89 -3.32
N ILE A 160 -5.82 8.47 -4.50
CA ILE A 160 -5.85 9.93 -4.68
C ILE A 160 -6.98 10.55 -3.84
N PHE A 161 -8.16 9.91 -3.83
CA PHE A 161 -9.28 10.36 -3.00
C PHE A 161 -8.93 10.36 -1.51
N ALA A 162 -8.40 9.23 -1.00
CA ALA A 162 -8.05 9.10 0.40
C ALA A 162 -6.98 10.11 0.85
N VAL A 163 -5.90 10.25 0.07
CA VAL A 163 -4.80 11.17 0.40
C VAL A 163 -5.24 12.62 0.32
N SER A 164 -5.99 13.03 -0.72
CA SER A 164 -6.46 14.41 -0.84
C SER A 164 -7.41 14.81 0.27
N ARG A 165 -8.21 13.87 0.78
CA ARG A 165 -9.12 14.09 1.89
C ARG A 165 -8.39 14.18 3.22
N MET A 166 -7.43 13.29 3.46
CA MET A 166 -6.60 13.33 4.65
C MET A 166 -5.76 14.62 4.74
N THR A 167 -5.12 15.01 3.63
CA THR A 167 -4.35 16.26 3.60
C THR A 167 -5.24 17.50 3.78
N ALA A 168 -6.45 17.50 3.23
CA ALA A 168 -7.40 18.60 3.48
C ALA A 168 -7.77 18.68 4.96
N MET A 169 -8.04 17.55 5.61
CA MET A 169 -8.32 17.50 7.05
C MET A 169 -7.15 18.05 7.88
N LEU A 170 -5.92 17.64 7.58
CA LEU A 170 -4.73 18.16 8.27
C LEU A 170 -4.53 19.66 8.04
N THR A 171 -4.92 20.18 6.88
CA THR A 171 -4.90 21.62 6.59
C THR A 171 -5.97 22.36 7.40
N ASP A 172 -7.20 21.83 7.49
CA ASP A 172 -8.28 22.39 8.30
C ASP A 172 -7.94 22.40 9.80
N MET A 173 -7.10 21.45 10.25
CA MET A 173 -6.55 21.39 11.62
C MET A 173 -5.31 22.27 11.82
N GLU A 174 -4.91 23.06 10.82
CA GLU A 174 -3.71 23.91 10.83
C GLU A 174 -2.38 23.16 11.09
N LEU A 175 -2.34 21.86 10.79
CA LEU A 175 -1.13 21.03 10.95
C LEU A 175 -0.18 21.09 9.75
N ILE A 176 -0.69 21.44 8.56
CA ILE A 176 0.11 21.61 7.35
C ILE A 176 -0.20 22.92 6.65
N PRO A 177 0.79 23.56 5.99
CA PRO A 177 0.58 24.82 5.28
C PRO A 177 -0.33 24.62 4.07
N HIS A 178 -1.17 25.63 3.81
CA HIS A 178 -2.00 25.66 2.62
C HIS A 178 -1.73 26.94 1.80
N SER A 179 -1.59 26.77 0.50
CA SER A 179 -1.51 27.88 -0.46
C SER A 179 -2.55 27.68 -1.55
N HIS A 180 -3.35 28.71 -1.81
CA HIS A 180 -4.37 28.65 -2.86
C HIS A 180 -3.79 28.64 -4.27
N LEU A 181 -2.57 29.13 -4.48
CA LEU A 181 -1.90 29.28 -5.78
C LEU A 181 -2.85 29.78 -6.90
N GLY A 182 -3.78 30.69 -6.55
CA GLY A 182 -4.77 31.22 -7.49
C GLY A 182 -5.90 30.27 -7.88
N MET A 183 -5.96 29.06 -7.33
CA MET A 183 -7.04 28.11 -7.58
C MET A 183 -8.30 28.48 -6.77
N SER A 184 -9.45 28.53 -7.42
CA SER A 184 -10.74 28.69 -6.74
C SER A 184 -11.30 27.35 -6.30
N GLY A 185 -11.99 27.30 -5.15
CA GLY A 185 -12.71 26.12 -4.68
C GLY A 185 -12.33 25.65 -3.29
N ARG A 186 -12.78 24.43 -2.94
CA ARG A 186 -12.54 23.84 -1.62
C ARG A 186 -11.10 23.34 -1.49
N ILE A 187 -10.54 23.37 -0.28
CA ILE A 187 -9.21 22.86 0.07
C ILE A 187 -8.94 21.46 -0.51
N GLN A 188 -9.93 20.56 -0.47
CA GLN A 188 -9.85 19.22 -1.03
C GLN A 188 -9.47 19.19 -2.51
N LYS A 189 -9.95 20.14 -3.32
CA LYS A 189 -9.59 20.21 -4.76
C LYS A 189 -8.15 20.65 -4.95
N HIS A 190 -7.66 21.57 -4.14
CA HIS A 190 -6.27 22.02 -4.17
C HIS A 190 -5.34 20.88 -3.77
N MET A 191 -5.64 20.17 -2.69
CA MET A 191 -4.85 19.03 -2.23
C MET A 191 -4.85 17.91 -3.27
N LEU A 192 -5.96 17.67 -3.96
CA LEU A 192 -6.01 16.70 -5.05
C LEU A 192 -5.03 17.05 -6.17
N VAL A 193 -4.95 18.32 -6.56
CA VAL A 193 -4.01 18.77 -7.61
C VAL A 193 -2.57 18.56 -7.15
N TYR A 194 -2.23 18.92 -5.92
CA TYR A 194 -0.88 18.72 -5.38
C TYR A 194 -0.47 17.24 -5.32
N VAL A 195 -1.37 16.39 -4.82
CA VAL A 195 -1.14 14.94 -4.74
C VAL A 195 -0.91 14.34 -6.11
N VAL A 196 -1.74 14.69 -7.09
CA VAL A 196 -1.59 14.22 -8.48
C VAL A 196 -0.28 14.70 -9.08
N PHE A 197 0.09 15.97 -8.88
CA PHE A 197 1.34 16.53 -9.40
C PHE A 197 2.57 15.81 -8.82
N ILE A 198 2.60 15.61 -7.50
CA ILE A 198 3.68 14.87 -6.83
C ILE A 198 3.74 13.42 -7.33
N ALA A 199 2.60 12.75 -7.47
CA ALA A 199 2.53 11.38 -7.96
C ALA A 199 3.09 11.27 -9.40
N ILE A 200 2.76 12.21 -10.28
CA ILE A 200 3.31 12.26 -11.65
C ILE A 200 4.83 12.41 -11.63
N ILE A 201 5.35 13.33 -10.82
CA ILE A 201 6.80 13.53 -10.69
C ILE A 201 7.48 12.24 -10.25
N LEU A 202 6.98 11.61 -9.19
CA LEU A 202 7.54 10.35 -8.68
C LEU A 202 7.52 9.25 -9.74
N THR A 203 6.44 9.14 -10.51
CA THR A 203 6.29 8.11 -11.55
C THR A 203 7.21 8.34 -12.76
N ILE A 204 7.59 9.59 -13.04
CA ILE A 204 8.55 9.92 -14.11
C ILE A 204 9.99 9.56 -13.71
N PHE A 205 10.36 9.80 -12.46
CA PHE A 205 11.75 9.65 -12.00
C PHE A 205 12.07 8.29 -11.39
N PHE A 206 11.07 7.52 -10.97
CA PHE A 206 11.26 6.24 -10.29
C PHE A 206 10.42 5.13 -10.91
N ASP A 207 11.03 3.94 -11.03
CA ASP A 207 10.30 2.71 -11.38
C ASP A 207 9.44 2.19 -10.21
N LEU A 208 8.54 1.24 -10.52
CA LEU A 208 7.62 0.66 -9.56
C LEU A 208 8.34 0.04 -8.35
N SER A 209 9.48 -0.63 -8.57
CA SER A 209 10.24 -1.29 -7.50
C SER A 209 10.82 -0.29 -6.51
N ARG A 210 11.33 0.85 -6.99
CA ARG A 210 11.83 1.94 -6.16
C ARG A 210 10.72 2.65 -5.40
N ILE A 211 9.60 2.97 -6.07
CA ILE A 211 8.43 3.58 -5.43
C ILE A 211 7.90 2.67 -4.32
N ALA A 212 7.76 1.36 -4.59
CA ALA A 212 7.32 0.39 -3.60
C ALA A 212 8.31 0.30 -2.41
N SER A 213 9.61 0.33 -2.69
CA SER A 213 10.65 0.29 -1.64
C SER A 213 10.62 1.54 -0.75
N ILE A 214 10.50 2.73 -1.34
CA ILE A 214 10.34 3.99 -0.60
C ILE A 214 9.05 3.95 0.23
N GLY A 215 7.95 3.47 -0.36
CA GLY A 215 6.68 3.29 0.34
C GLY A 215 6.78 2.35 1.53
N ALA A 216 7.45 1.20 1.39
CA ALA A 216 7.66 0.24 2.47
C ALA A 216 8.44 0.85 3.63
N ILE A 217 9.51 1.60 3.35
CA ILE A 217 10.28 2.31 4.38
C ILE A 217 9.40 3.32 5.13
N PHE A 218 8.64 4.14 4.42
CA PHE A 218 7.77 5.15 5.04
C PHE A 218 6.69 4.52 5.90
N TYR A 219 6.05 3.44 5.42
CA TYR A 219 5.03 2.75 6.19
C TYR A 219 5.58 2.09 7.46
N LEU A 220 6.73 1.44 7.38
CA LEU A 220 7.35 0.82 8.56
C LEU A 220 7.78 1.87 9.60
N VAL A 221 8.36 2.99 9.16
CA VAL A 221 8.69 4.11 10.07
C VAL A 221 7.43 4.69 10.71
N MET A 222 6.38 4.91 9.92
CA MET A 222 5.10 5.43 10.40
C MET A 222 4.46 4.47 11.42
N ASP A 223 4.46 3.16 11.15
CA ASP A 223 3.93 2.15 12.08
C ASP A 223 4.67 2.16 13.41
N ILE A 224 6.00 2.22 13.38
CA ILE A 224 6.82 2.32 14.62
C ILE A 224 6.43 3.56 15.42
N ILE A 225 6.28 4.72 14.75
CA ILE A 225 5.90 5.98 15.41
C ILE A 225 4.49 5.88 16.01
N ILE A 226 3.53 5.31 15.26
CA ILE A 226 2.15 5.12 15.74
C ILE A 226 2.13 4.15 16.93
N HIS A 227 2.79 2.99 16.82
CA HIS A 227 2.87 2.01 17.90
C HIS A 227 3.50 2.61 19.17
N TRP A 228 4.56 3.41 19.00
CA TRP A 228 5.18 4.14 20.11
C TRP A 228 4.21 5.16 20.74
N GLY A 229 3.53 5.95 19.91
CA GLY A 229 2.53 6.93 20.36
C GLY A 229 1.38 6.27 21.13
N VAL A 230 0.84 5.18 20.58
CA VAL A 230 -0.21 4.39 21.26
C VAL A 230 0.29 3.82 22.58
N TYR A 231 1.47 3.21 22.59
CA TYR A 231 2.05 2.61 23.80
C TYR A 231 2.25 3.63 24.92
N LYS A 232 2.78 4.80 24.56
CA LYS A 232 3.18 5.83 25.53
C LYS A 232 2.02 6.70 26.00
N TYR A 233 1.14 7.11 25.09
CA TYR A 233 0.15 8.15 25.37
C TYR A 233 -1.29 7.65 25.39
N LEU A 234 -1.67 6.76 24.48
CA LEU A 234 -3.07 6.38 24.23
C LEU A 234 -3.46 5.03 24.80
N ARG A 235 -2.50 4.22 25.28
CA ARG A 235 -2.70 2.81 25.66
C ARG A 235 -3.87 2.62 26.65
N LYS A 236 -3.98 3.49 27.66
CA LYS A 236 -5.03 3.38 28.69
C LYS A 236 -6.40 3.77 28.15
N GLU A 237 -6.43 4.82 27.32
CA GLU A 237 -7.65 5.38 26.74
C GLU A 237 -8.28 4.39 25.75
N VAL A 238 -7.50 3.83 24.83
CA VAL A 238 -7.98 2.87 23.82
C VAL A 238 -7.95 1.42 24.33
N LYS A 239 -7.61 1.18 25.61
CA LYS A 239 -7.52 -0.15 26.23
C LYS A 239 -6.65 -1.13 25.44
N ALA A 240 -5.56 -0.64 24.81
CA ALA A 240 -4.67 -1.47 24.01
C ALA A 240 -3.82 -2.41 24.87
N ASN A 241 -3.65 -3.65 24.39
CA ASN A 241 -2.72 -4.59 25.04
C ASN A 241 -1.27 -4.17 24.77
N GLY A 242 -0.57 -3.76 25.85
CA GLY A 242 0.79 -3.25 25.73
C GLY A 242 1.80 -4.24 25.17
N THR A 243 1.64 -5.53 25.46
CA THR A 243 2.52 -6.57 24.94
C THR A 243 2.37 -6.70 23.43
N ILE A 244 1.12 -6.69 22.91
CA ILE A 244 0.85 -6.76 21.47
C ILE A 244 1.47 -5.54 20.76
N VAL A 245 1.23 -4.34 21.29
CA VAL A 245 1.75 -3.10 20.68
C VAL A 245 3.29 -3.08 20.67
N LEU A 246 3.92 -3.50 21.79
CA LEU A 246 5.38 -3.56 21.87
C LEU A 246 5.94 -4.63 20.91
N THR A 247 5.31 -5.80 20.82
CA THR A 247 5.75 -6.87 19.91
C THR A 247 5.65 -6.40 18.46
N ALA A 248 4.54 -5.76 18.07
CA ALA A 248 4.37 -5.19 16.73
C ALA A 248 5.49 -4.18 16.42
N MET A 249 5.74 -3.23 17.32
CA MET A 249 6.78 -2.23 17.14
C MET A 249 8.19 -2.85 16.97
N VAL A 250 8.51 -3.89 17.76
CA VAL A 250 9.79 -4.60 17.66
C VAL A 250 9.91 -5.34 16.32
N LEU A 251 8.84 -6.00 15.88
CA LEU A 251 8.82 -6.67 14.57
C LEU A 251 8.99 -5.68 13.42
N ASP A 252 8.28 -4.55 13.44
CA ASP A 252 8.43 -3.50 12.43
C ASP A 252 9.86 -2.97 12.39
N PHE A 253 10.48 -2.77 13.56
CA PHE A 253 11.87 -2.32 13.64
C PHE A 253 12.85 -3.34 13.07
N ILE A 254 12.68 -4.63 13.36
CA ILE A 254 13.52 -5.71 12.82
C ILE A 254 13.40 -5.76 11.29
N VAL A 255 12.17 -5.72 10.77
CA VAL A 255 11.91 -5.75 9.32
C VAL A 255 12.49 -4.51 8.65
N LEU A 256 12.29 -3.32 9.23
CA LEU A 256 12.84 -2.07 8.71
C LEU A 256 14.37 -2.11 8.67
N ALA A 257 15.03 -2.49 9.78
CA ALA A 257 16.49 -2.54 9.86
C ALA A 257 17.08 -3.47 8.80
N ALA A 258 16.51 -4.66 8.65
CA ALA A 258 16.95 -5.62 7.63
C ALA A 258 16.67 -5.14 6.21
N PHE A 259 15.52 -4.48 5.96
CA PHE A 259 15.21 -3.91 4.65
C PHE A 259 16.14 -2.77 4.27
N LEU A 260 16.46 -1.87 5.22
CA LEU A 260 17.45 -0.81 5.04
C LEU A 260 18.84 -1.38 4.72
N TRP A 261 19.25 -2.45 5.42
CA TRP A 261 20.51 -3.14 5.15
C TRP A 261 20.58 -3.68 3.71
N ILE A 262 19.50 -4.36 3.26
CA ILE A 262 19.41 -4.86 1.89
C ILE A 262 19.49 -3.72 0.87
N LYS A 263 18.76 -2.62 1.11
CA LYS A 263 18.76 -1.47 0.21
C LYS A 263 20.07 -0.71 0.20
N ALA A 264 20.80 -0.69 1.31
CA ALA A 264 22.15 -0.12 1.36
C ALA A 264 23.13 -0.81 0.40
N SER A 265 22.95 -2.11 0.19
CA SER A 265 23.80 -2.90 -0.70
C SER A 265 23.31 -2.96 -2.15
N SER A 266 21.97 -2.82 -2.38
CA SER A 266 21.36 -3.05 -3.69
C SER A 266 20.89 -1.78 -4.40
N ASP A 267 20.41 -0.77 -3.69
CA ASP A 267 19.90 0.49 -4.27
C ASP A 267 19.96 1.64 -3.25
N LEU A 268 21.15 2.21 -3.10
CA LEU A 268 21.45 3.32 -2.17
C LEU A 268 20.57 4.55 -2.43
N LEU A 269 20.14 4.77 -3.68
CA LEU A 269 19.28 5.91 -4.06
C LEU A 269 17.94 5.88 -3.31
N VAL A 270 17.35 4.69 -3.11
CA VAL A 270 16.12 4.53 -2.33
C VAL A 270 16.32 5.03 -0.90
N LEU A 271 17.45 4.73 -0.26
CA LEU A 271 17.75 5.18 1.10
C LEU A 271 17.94 6.70 1.18
N ILE A 272 18.71 7.26 0.24
CA ILE A 272 18.97 8.71 0.18
C ILE A 272 17.67 9.47 -0.01
N VAL A 273 16.83 9.04 -0.95
CA VAL A 273 15.53 9.67 -1.21
C VAL A 273 14.61 9.53 0.01
N SER A 274 14.49 8.33 0.59
CA SER A 274 13.65 8.11 1.77
C SER A 274 14.09 8.97 2.95
N ALA A 275 15.38 9.00 3.26
CA ALA A 275 15.92 9.82 4.34
C ALA A 275 15.73 11.31 4.09
N SER A 276 16.00 11.78 2.86
CA SER A 276 15.84 13.20 2.48
C SER A 276 14.39 13.65 2.60
N VAL A 277 13.44 12.86 2.09
CA VAL A 277 12.01 13.20 2.18
C VAL A 277 11.53 13.18 3.63
N MET A 278 11.94 12.20 4.45
CA MET A 278 11.60 12.19 5.88
C MET A 278 12.13 13.43 6.59
N LEU A 279 13.40 13.78 6.38
CA LEU A 279 13.99 14.98 6.97
C LEU A 279 13.25 16.24 6.56
N LEU A 280 12.88 16.36 5.27
CA LEU A 280 12.11 17.49 4.78
C LEU A 280 10.72 17.58 5.42
N VAL A 281 10.03 16.44 5.58
CA VAL A 281 8.71 16.40 6.24
C VAL A 281 8.82 16.83 7.70
N PHE A 282 9.68 16.20 8.50
CA PHE A 282 9.82 16.54 9.92
C PHE A 282 10.37 17.95 10.16
N ALA A 283 11.33 18.40 9.36
CA ALA A 283 11.85 19.77 9.45
C ALA A 283 10.82 20.80 9.04
N GLY A 284 10.07 20.52 7.97
CA GLY A 284 8.99 21.38 7.48
C GLY A 284 7.86 21.51 8.48
N GLU A 285 7.41 20.38 9.06
CA GLU A 285 6.39 20.38 10.12
C GLU A 285 6.84 21.19 11.33
N LYS A 286 8.03 20.92 11.86
CA LYS A 286 8.58 21.66 13.00
C LYS A 286 8.67 23.15 12.72
N TRP A 287 9.13 23.54 11.53
CA TRP A 287 9.24 24.94 11.13
C TRP A 287 7.86 25.60 11.02
N PHE A 288 6.87 24.91 10.45
CA PHE A 288 5.51 25.40 10.29
C PHE A 288 4.84 25.60 11.64
N LEU A 289 4.83 24.58 12.50
CA LEU A 289 4.21 24.63 13.83
C LEU A 289 4.87 25.68 14.73
N SER A 290 6.20 25.85 14.66
CA SER A 290 6.90 26.90 15.41
C SER A 290 6.52 28.33 15.01
N ARG A 291 6.00 28.52 13.80
CA ARG A 291 5.47 29.82 13.33
C ARG A 291 4.02 30.02 13.72
N ALA A 292 3.20 28.97 13.67
CA ALA A 292 1.81 29.00 14.08
C ALA A 292 1.68 29.40 15.56
N ASP A 293 2.47 28.79 16.45
CA ASP A 293 2.51 29.14 17.88
C ASP A 293 2.84 30.63 18.15
N LYS A 294 3.75 31.21 17.38
CA LYS A 294 4.12 32.61 17.49
C LYS A 294 3.04 33.58 16.99
N SER A 295 2.14 33.15 16.12
CA SER A 295 1.04 33.97 15.62
C SER A 295 -0.15 33.99 16.58
N THR A 296 -0.33 32.94 17.37
CA THR A 296 -1.42 32.81 18.35
C THR A 296 -1.11 33.54 19.69
N GLN A 297 0.17 33.84 19.92
CA GLN A 297 0.62 34.61 21.12
C GLN A 297 0.72 36.12 20.92
N LYS A 298 0.38 36.65 19.75
CA LYS A 298 0.23 38.06 19.44
C LYS A 298 -1.25 38.46 19.30
#